data_f264ec65f4721c3adbe6d1c8f695f340
#
_entry.id   f264ec65f4721c3adbe6d1c8f695f340
#
_cell.length_a   1.000
_cell.length_b   1.000
_cell.length_c   1.000
_cell.angle_alpha   90.00
_cell.angle_beta   90.00
_cell.angle_gamma   90.00
#
_symmetry.space_group_name_H-M   'P 1'
#
loop_
_entity.id
_entity.type
_entity.pdbx_description
1 polymer ?
#
loop_
_entity_poly.entity_id
_entity_poly.type
_entity_poly.pdbx_seq_one_letter_code
_entity_poly.pdbx_strand_id
1 'polypeptide(L)'
;MLSRYDAFQSEAGKQVATYVELDELLAKSDFIFLHCPLFPSTEGIINKDNIAKMKDGVVIINNSRGPLVVEQDLYDALESGKVSAAAVDVVSTEPIKADNVLLKAKNCIITPHISWAAQASRQRIMDITVDNIKAFLDGNTVNRVNK
;
A
#
# COMPACT_ATOMS: atom_id res chain seq x y z
N MET A 1 8.26 10.25 -14.70
CA MET A 1 6.84 10.21 -15.10
C MET A 1 6.08 9.45 -14.03
N LEU A 2 4.92 9.94 -13.58
CA LEU A 2 4.08 9.23 -12.61
C LEU A 2 3.04 8.39 -13.36
N SER A 3 3.07 7.08 -13.17
CA SER A 3 2.08 6.14 -13.71
C SER A 3 1.21 5.60 -12.59
N ARG A 4 -0.03 5.25 -12.90
CA ARG A 4 -1.01 4.73 -11.96
C ARG A 4 -1.78 3.56 -12.57
N TYR A 5 -1.94 2.52 -11.78
CA TYR A 5 -2.90 1.44 -12.02
C TYR A 5 -4.01 1.53 -10.98
N ASP A 6 -5.26 1.53 -11.40
CA ASP A 6 -6.42 1.61 -10.51
C ASP A 6 -7.64 1.03 -11.22
N ALA A 7 -8.44 0.25 -10.52
CA ALA A 7 -9.70 -0.28 -11.05
C ALA A 7 -10.74 0.84 -11.36
N PHE A 8 -10.62 1.99 -10.68
CA PHE A 8 -11.50 3.13 -10.83
C PHE A 8 -10.70 4.37 -11.22
N GLN A 9 -10.79 4.74 -12.49
CA GLN A 9 -10.14 5.95 -12.99
C GLN A 9 -10.99 7.18 -12.66
N SER A 10 -10.33 8.26 -12.24
CA SER A 10 -10.97 9.54 -11.97
C SER A 10 -10.36 10.66 -12.82
N GLU A 11 -11.14 11.69 -13.15
CA GLU A 11 -10.63 12.85 -13.89
C GLU A 11 -9.53 13.58 -13.12
N ALA A 12 -9.67 13.70 -11.79
CA ALA A 12 -8.62 14.27 -10.95
C ALA A 12 -7.33 13.43 -10.98
N GLY A 13 -7.45 12.10 -11.02
CA GLY A 13 -6.30 11.21 -11.16
C GLY A 13 -5.58 11.37 -12.49
N LYS A 14 -6.30 11.57 -13.59
CA LYS A 14 -5.74 11.80 -14.93
C LYS A 14 -4.93 13.11 -15.03
N GLN A 15 -5.23 14.10 -14.18
CA GLN A 15 -4.49 15.36 -14.15
C GLN A 15 -3.09 15.23 -13.54
N VAL A 16 -2.87 14.23 -12.69
CA VAL A 16 -1.61 14.07 -11.93
C VAL A 16 -0.79 12.86 -12.34
N ALA A 17 -1.39 11.88 -13.01
CA ALA A 17 -0.72 10.64 -13.42
C ALA A 17 -1.32 10.05 -14.69
N THR A 18 -0.55 9.26 -15.41
CA THR A 18 -1.04 8.47 -16.54
C THR A 18 -1.54 7.13 -16.03
N TYR A 19 -2.80 6.81 -16.32
CA TYR A 19 -3.33 5.46 -16.06
C TYR A 19 -2.77 4.48 -17.09
N VAL A 20 -2.28 3.36 -16.59
CA VAL A 20 -1.69 2.27 -17.39
C VAL A 20 -2.19 0.93 -16.87
N GLU A 21 -2.04 -0.12 -17.65
CA GLU A 21 -2.27 -1.49 -17.21
C GLU A 21 -1.20 -1.94 -16.20
N LEU A 22 -1.52 -2.94 -15.37
CA LEU A 22 -0.64 -3.41 -14.31
C LEU A 22 0.73 -3.83 -14.84
N ASP A 23 0.77 -4.65 -15.88
CA ASP A 23 2.02 -5.15 -16.46
C ASP A 23 2.90 -4.01 -16.99
N GLU A 24 2.30 -2.97 -17.55
CA GLU A 24 3.03 -1.77 -17.99
C GLU A 24 3.60 -1.00 -16.79
N LEU A 25 2.82 -0.83 -15.72
CA LEU A 25 3.29 -0.19 -14.49
C LEU A 25 4.48 -0.95 -13.92
N LEU A 26 4.36 -2.26 -13.77
CA LEU A 26 5.42 -3.12 -13.23
C LEU A 26 6.70 -3.00 -14.07
N ALA A 27 6.60 -3.10 -15.39
CA ALA A 27 7.76 -3.11 -16.29
C ALA A 27 8.49 -1.75 -16.38
N LYS A 28 7.81 -0.65 -16.11
CA LYS A 28 8.38 0.71 -16.31
C LYS A 28 8.75 1.45 -15.03
N SER A 29 8.30 0.97 -13.86
CA SER A 29 8.48 1.69 -12.60
C SER A 29 9.83 1.41 -11.95
N ASP A 30 10.46 2.46 -11.43
CA ASP A 30 11.63 2.38 -10.56
C ASP A 30 11.21 2.30 -9.09
N PHE A 31 10.05 2.89 -8.76
CA PHE A 31 9.42 2.86 -7.43
C PHE A 31 7.97 2.46 -7.58
N ILE A 32 7.52 1.52 -6.76
CA ILE A 32 6.13 1.06 -6.72
C ILE A 32 5.57 1.31 -5.31
N PHE A 33 4.50 2.13 -5.25
CA PHE A 33 3.77 2.42 -4.02
C PHE A 33 2.41 1.70 -4.05
N LEU A 34 2.12 0.93 -3.01
CA LEU A 34 0.83 0.25 -2.86
C LEU A 34 -0.12 1.12 -2.05
N HIS A 35 -1.16 1.62 -2.71
CA HIS A 35 -2.25 2.39 -2.09
C HIS A 35 -3.62 1.77 -2.34
N CYS A 36 -3.68 0.59 -2.97
CA CYS A 36 -4.93 -0.11 -3.23
C CYS A 36 -5.48 -0.77 -1.95
N PRO A 37 -6.80 -0.93 -1.83
CA PRO A 37 -7.39 -1.74 -0.77
C PRO A 37 -7.09 -3.23 -0.99
N LEU A 38 -7.19 -4.00 0.09
CA LEU A 38 -7.11 -5.47 0.04
C LEU A 38 -8.47 -6.03 -0.37
N PHE A 39 -8.52 -6.62 -1.55
CA PHE A 39 -9.64 -7.39 -2.09
C PHE A 39 -9.12 -8.74 -2.60
N PRO A 40 -9.99 -9.72 -2.87
CA PRO A 40 -9.56 -10.97 -3.49
C PRO A 40 -8.77 -10.78 -4.80
N SER A 41 -9.05 -9.71 -5.53
CA SER A 41 -8.36 -9.36 -6.78
C SER A 41 -7.01 -8.66 -6.59
N THR A 42 -6.70 -8.17 -5.40
CA THR A 42 -5.45 -7.46 -5.08
C THR A 42 -4.58 -8.20 -4.07
N GLU A 43 -5.11 -9.24 -3.42
CA GLU A 43 -4.34 -10.11 -2.54
C GLU A 43 -3.19 -10.75 -3.31
N GLY A 44 -1.98 -10.65 -2.76
CA GLY A 44 -0.78 -11.15 -3.39
C GLY A 44 -0.44 -10.49 -4.74
N ILE A 45 -0.88 -9.26 -4.98
CA ILE A 45 -0.55 -8.55 -6.23
C ILE A 45 0.97 -8.38 -6.41
N ILE A 46 1.72 -8.31 -5.32
CA ILE A 46 3.18 -8.41 -5.32
C ILE A 46 3.57 -9.84 -4.97
N ASN A 47 3.82 -10.63 -5.98
CA ASN A 47 4.26 -12.03 -5.94
C ASN A 47 5.43 -12.23 -6.90
N LYS A 48 6.02 -13.43 -6.89
CA LYS A 48 7.20 -13.75 -7.72
C LYS A 48 6.98 -13.49 -9.22
N ASP A 49 5.77 -13.78 -9.73
CA ASP A 49 5.49 -13.66 -11.17
C ASP A 49 5.39 -12.18 -11.57
N ASN A 50 4.80 -11.33 -10.72
CA ASN A 50 4.74 -9.90 -10.95
C ASN A 50 6.09 -9.22 -10.66
N ILE A 51 6.83 -9.66 -9.65
CA ILE A 51 8.20 -9.18 -9.39
C ILE A 51 9.11 -9.49 -10.59
N ALA A 52 8.96 -10.64 -11.23
CA ALA A 52 9.75 -10.98 -12.41
C ALA A 52 9.56 -10.00 -13.58
N LYS A 53 8.38 -9.38 -13.70
CA LYS A 53 8.07 -8.36 -14.72
C LYS A 53 8.65 -6.98 -14.41
N MET A 54 9.03 -6.72 -13.15
CA MET A 54 9.55 -5.42 -12.71
C MET A 54 10.96 -5.18 -13.24
N LYS A 55 11.39 -3.92 -13.19
CA LYS A 55 12.79 -3.57 -13.42
C LYS A 55 13.70 -4.20 -12.36
N ASP A 56 14.92 -4.54 -12.76
CA ASP A 56 15.95 -4.91 -11.79
C ASP A 56 16.30 -3.67 -10.93
N GLY A 57 16.37 -3.88 -9.62
CA GLY A 57 16.64 -2.82 -8.67
C GLY A 57 15.43 -1.95 -8.29
N VAL A 58 14.21 -2.35 -8.63
CA VAL A 58 12.98 -1.66 -8.22
C VAL A 58 12.90 -1.51 -6.70
N VAL A 59 12.26 -0.44 -6.24
CA VAL A 59 11.93 -0.21 -4.83
C VAL A 59 10.44 -0.39 -4.61
N ILE A 60 10.04 -1.13 -3.57
CA ILE A 60 8.64 -1.40 -3.25
C ILE A 60 8.28 -0.78 -1.90
N ILE A 61 7.19 -0.01 -1.86
CA ILE A 61 6.67 0.62 -0.66
C ILE A 61 5.24 0.14 -0.42
N ASN A 62 4.98 -0.45 0.76
CA ASN A 62 3.65 -0.87 1.17
C ASN A 62 3.24 -0.22 2.49
N ASN A 63 2.38 0.76 2.42
CA ASN A 63 1.73 1.38 3.58
C ASN A 63 0.20 1.22 3.52
N SER A 64 -0.28 0.18 2.84
CA SER A 64 -1.70 -0.09 2.65
C SER A 64 -2.16 -1.30 3.46
N ARG A 65 -1.94 -2.52 2.95
CA ARG A 65 -2.27 -3.78 3.63
C ARG A 65 -1.20 -4.84 3.40
N GLY A 66 -0.83 -5.59 4.45
CA GLY A 66 0.20 -6.62 4.39
C GLY A 66 -0.03 -7.69 3.32
N PRO A 67 -1.22 -8.33 3.26
CA PRO A 67 -1.48 -9.40 2.30
C PRO A 67 -1.49 -8.99 0.81
N LEU A 68 -1.29 -7.72 0.48
CA LEU A 68 -1.00 -7.31 -0.90
C LEU A 68 0.34 -7.85 -1.39
N VAL A 69 1.23 -8.24 -0.48
CA VAL A 69 2.58 -8.74 -0.76
C VAL A 69 2.70 -10.17 -0.27
N VAL A 70 3.18 -11.06 -1.13
CA VAL A 70 3.65 -12.39 -0.73
C VAL A 70 5.04 -12.21 -0.11
N GLU A 71 5.12 -12.25 1.23
CA GLU A 71 6.32 -11.87 1.99
C GLU A 71 7.54 -12.71 1.64
N GLN A 72 7.35 -14.02 1.40
CA GLN A 72 8.46 -14.89 0.99
C GLN A 72 9.01 -14.49 -0.38
N ASP A 73 8.13 -14.18 -1.35
CA ASP A 73 8.54 -13.76 -2.69
C ASP A 73 9.30 -12.43 -2.66
N LEU A 74 8.85 -11.48 -1.80
CA LEU A 74 9.55 -10.23 -1.57
C LEU A 74 10.92 -10.45 -0.91
N TYR A 75 10.99 -11.32 0.10
CA TYR A 75 12.25 -11.70 0.74
C TYR A 75 13.25 -12.24 -0.28
N ASP A 76 12.85 -13.23 -1.08
CA ASP A 76 13.70 -13.85 -2.10
C ASP A 76 14.17 -12.82 -3.16
N ALA A 77 13.29 -11.89 -3.53
CA ALA A 77 13.61 -10.82 -4.47
C ALA A 77 14.60 -9.78 -3.89
N LEU A 78 14.50 -9.47 -2.59
CA LEU A 78 15.48 -8.63 -1.90
C LEU A 78 16.84 -9.34 -1.81
N GLU A 79 16.84 -10.62 -1.46
CA GLU A 79 18.08 -11.40 -1.35
C GLU A 79 18.81 -11.55 -2.70
N SER A 80 18.07 -11.75 -3.79
CA SER A 80 18.64 -11.81 -5.14
C SER A 80 19.05 -10.45 -5.72
N GLY A 81 18.56 -9.35 -5.16
CA GLY A 81 18.78 -7.99 -5.69
C GLY A 81 17.82 -7.59 -6.82
N LYS A 82 16.85 -8.44 -7.18
CA LYS A 82 15.78 -8.07 -8.12
C LYS A 82 14.99 -6.86 -7.61
N VAL A 83 14.69 -6.85 -6.30
CA VAL A 83 14.21 -5.69 -5.56
C VAL A 83 15.39 -5.13 -4.77
N SER A 84 15.72 -3.86 -4.97
CA SER A 84 16.89 -3.24 -4.31
C SER A 84 16.59 -2.86 -2.87
N ALA A 85 15.37 -2.46 -2.57
CA ALA A 85 14.91 -2.11 -1.24
C ALA A 85 13.39 -2.23 -1.10
N ALA A 86 12.92 -2.44 0.12
CA ALA A 86 11.50 -2.35 0.45
C ALA A 86 11.29 -1.54 1.72
N ALA A 87 10.14 -0.83 1.78
CA ALA A 87 9.65 -0.19 2.99
C ALA A 87 8.20 -0.64 3.22
N VAL A 88 7.94 -1.33 4.32
CA VAL A 88 6.63 -1.87 4.64
C VAL A 88 6.17 -1.37 6.01
N ASP A 89 5.02 -0.71 6.04
CA ASP A 89 4.37 -0.27 7.27
C ASP A 89 3.36 -1.32 7.77
N VAL A 90 3.09 -2.32 6.94
CA VAL A 90 2.10 -3.37 7.15
C VAL A 90 2.65 -4.72 6.75
N VAL A 91 2.26 -5.77 7.49
CA VAL A 91 2.66 -7.16 7.26
C VAL A 91 1.46 -8.09 7.29
N SER A 92 1.62 -9.33 6.82
CA SER A 92 0.53 -10.31 6.68
C SER A 92 -0.18 -10.62 7.99
N THR A 93 0.53 -10.53 9.11
CA THR A 93 -0.02 -10.74 10.46
C THR A 93 0.49 -9.64 11.39
N GLU A 94 -0.41 -8.90 12.00
CA GLU A 94 -0.10 -7.82 12.94
C GLU A 94 -0.64 -8.14 14.33
N PRO A 95 0.18 -7.94 15.38
CA PRO A 95 1.59 -7.56 15.38
C PRO A 95 2.48 -8.56 14.62
N ILE A 96 3.60 -8.05 14.06
CA ILE A 96 4.54 -8.90 13.30
C ILE A 96 5.04 -10.07 14.15
N LYS A 97 5.03 -11.27 13.58
CA LYS A 97 5.55 -12.48 14.26
C LYS A 97 7.06 -12.52 14.20
N ALA A 98 7.67 -13.11 15.25
CA ALA A 98 9.13 -13.22 15.35
C ALA A 98 9.77 -14.08 14.24
N ASP A 99 9.01 -14.94 13.60
CA ASP A 99 9.43 -15.80 12.49
C ASP A 99 9.17 -15.19 11.10
N ASN A 100 8.62 -13.97 11.03
CA ASN A 100 8.37 -13.31 9.75
C ASN A 100 9.69 -13.12 8.97
N VAL A 101 9.71 -13.60 7.73
CA VAL A 101 10.89 -13.63 6.88
C VAL A 101 11.48 -12.24 6.61
N LEU A 102 10.63 -11.21 6.53
CA LEU A 102 11.04 -9.83 6.25
C LEU A 102 11.94 -9.24 7.36
N LEU A 103 11.86 -9.76 8.60
CA LEU A 103 12.75 -9.34 9.69
C LEU A 103 14.23 -9.65 9.44
N LYS A 104 14.51 -10.58 8.52
CA LYS A 104 15.88 -11.00 8.15
C LYS A 104 16.29 -10.49 6.77
N ALA A 105 15.34 -9.88 6.04
CA ALA A 105 15.58 -9.40 4.68
C ALA A 105 16.56 -8.22 4.69
N LYS A 106 17.53 -8.24 3.79
CA LYS A 106 18.38 -7.07 3.56
C LYS A 106 17.58 -5.93 2.93
N ASN A 107 17.97 -4.70 3.23
CA ASN A 107 17.38 -3.48 2.66
C ASN A 107 15.85 -3.40 2.83
N CYS A 108 15.30 -4.00 3.90
CA CYS A 108 13.88 -3.92 4.24
C CYS A 108 13.68 -3.05 5.48
N ILE A 109 12.95 -1.97 5.35
CA ILE A 109 12.53 -1.14 6.47
C ILE A 109 11.10 -1.55 6.85
N ILE A 110 10.89 -1.86 8.13
CA ILE A 110 9.58 -2.25 8.65
C ILE A 110 9.19 -1.24 9.73
N THR A 111 7.97 -0.70 9.63
CA THR A 111 7.37 0.15 10.65
C THR A 111 6.06 -0.46 11.15
N PRO A 112 5.64 -0.21 12.42
CA PRO A 112 4.55 -0.96 13.05
C PRO A 112 3.17 -0.35 12.76
N HIS A 113 2.78 -0.24 11.48
CA HIS A 113 1.49 0.27 11.01
C HIS A 113 1.19 1.67 11.55
N ILE A 114 2.12 2.60 11.33
CA ILE A 114 2.09 3.97 11.86
C ILE A 114 2.07 5.07 10.79
N SER A 115 1.88 4.74 9.52
CA SER A 115 1.80 5.76 8.44
C SER A 115 0.70 6.79 8.65
N TRP A 116 -0.33 6.46 9.43
CA TRP A 116 -1.42 7.35 9.84
C TRP A 116 -1.09 8.23 11.05
N ALA A 117 0.00 7.96 11.77
CA ALA A 117 0.25 8.48 13.12
C ALA A 117 0.76 9.94 13.18
N ALA A 118 0.92 10.62 12.04
CA ALA A 118 1.29 12.02 12.01
C ALA A 118 0.29 12.87 12.83
N GLN A 119 0.78 13.83 13.60
CA GLN A 119 -0.05 14.68 14.47
C GLN A 119 -1.23 15.29 13.71
N ALA A 120 -0.98 15.88 12.54
CA ALA A 120 -2.02 16.48 11.70
C ALA A 120 -3.08 15.47 11.23
N SER A 121 -2.69 14.22 10.94
CA SER A 121 -3.63 13.17 10.53
C SER A 121 -4.51 12.74 11.71
N ARG A 122 -3.92 12.58 12.90
CA ARG A 122 -4.67 12.23 14.12
C ARG A 122 -5.63 13.34 14.50
N GLN A 123 -5.20 14.61 14.46
CA GLN A 123 -6.08 15.75 14.74
C GLN A 123 -7.27 15.75 13.79
N ARG A 124 -7.04 15.59 12.49
CA ARG A 124 -8.11 15.56 11.47
C ARG A 124 -9.11 14.43 11.71
N ILE A 125 -8.65 13.23 12.09
CA ILE A 125 -9.55 12.11 12.42
C ILE A 125 -10.41 12.45 13.63
N MET A 126 -9.84 13.07 14.67
CA MET A 126 -10.60 13.49 15.86
C MET A 126 -11.64 14.56 15.52
N ASP A 127 -11.27 15.56 14.74
CA ASP A 127 -12.18 16.64 14.31
C ASP A 127 -13.37 16.06 13.51
N ILE A 128 -13.10 15.21 12.53
CA ILE A 128 -14.15 14.52 11.73
C ILE A 128 -15.03 13.66 12.65
N THR A 129 -14.45 12.95 13.62
CA THR A 129 -15.22 12.12 14.57
C THR A 129 -16.18 12.97 15.40
N VAL A 130 -15.71 14.09 15.91
CA VAL A 130 -16.54 15.04 16.68
C VAL A 130 -17.68 15.58 15.81
N ASP A 131 -17.39 15.97 14.57
CA ASP A 131 -18.40 16.50 13.65
C ASP A 131 -19.42 15.43 13.25
N ASN A 132 -19.01 14.17 13.05
CA ASN A 132 -19.93 13.06 12.80
C ASN A 132 -20.87 12.83 14.01
N ILE A 133 -20.37 12.88 15.24
CA ILE A 133 -21.18 12.72 16.44
C ILE A 133 -22.18 13.86 16.58
N LYS A 134 -21.75 15.11 16.39
CA LYS A 134 -22.66 16.28 16.41
C LYS A 134 -23.76 16.13 15.37
N ALA A 135 -23.40 15.83 14.12
CA ALA A 135 -24.38 15.63 13.05
C ALA A 135 -25.39 14.53 13.38
N PHE A 136 -24.92 13.40 13.95
CA PHE A 136 -25.81 12.31 14.38
C PHE A 136 -26.79 12.76 15.48
N LEU A 137 -26.33 13.52 16.48
CA LEU A 137 -27.17 14.03 17.56
C LEU A 137 -28.22 15.04 17.03
N ASP A 138 -27.88 15.80 15.99
CA ASP A 138 -28.76 16.73 15.32
C ASP A 138 -29.72 16.05 14.31
N GLY A 139 -29.71 14.71 14.22
CA GLY A 139 -30.54 13.93 13.30
C GLY A 139 -30.06 13.94 11.85
N ASN A 140 -28.85 14.44 11.57
CA ASN A 140 -28.24 14.50 10.25
C ASN A 140 -27.38 13.26 9.98
N THR A 141 -27.37 12.82 8.71
CA THR A 141 -26.51 11.73 8.26
C THR A 141 -25.37 12.28 7.42
N VAL A 142 -24.14 12.19 7.90
CA VAL A 142 -22.92 12.62 7.22
C VAL A 142 -21.92 11.45 7.14
N ASN A 143 -21.07 11.46 6.13
CA ASN A 143 -19.98 10.46 5.96
C ASN A 143 -20.46 9.00 6.08
N ARG A 144 -21.68 8.71 5.69
CA ARG A 144 -22.23 7.35 5.74
C ARG A 144 -21.58 6.46 4.68
N VAL A 145 -20.96 5.36 5.12
CA VAL A 145 -20.25 4.40 4.24
C VAL A 145 -21.03 3.11 3.97
N ASN A 146 -22.10 2.86 4.73
CA ASN A 146 -23.03 1.73 4.52
C ASN A 146 -24.32 2.26 3.92
N LYS A 147 -24.84 1.56 2.91
CA LYS A 147 -26.14 1.83 2.29
C LYS A 147 -27.20 0.91 2.88
#